data_7105613e928890b6bdd86bc4159b5528
#
_entry.id   7105613e928890b6bdd86bc4159b5528
#
_cell.length_a   1.000
_cell.length_b   1.000
_cell.length_c   1.000
_cell.angle_alpha   90.00
_cell.angle_beta   90.00
_cell.angle_gamma   90.00
#
_symmetry.space_group_name_H-M   'P 1'
#
loop_
_entity.id
_entity.type
_entity.pdbx_description
1 polymer ?
#
loop_
_entity_poly.entity_id
_entity_poly.type
_entity_poly.pdbx_seq_one_letter_code
_entity_poly.pdbx_strand_id
1 'polypeptide(L)'
;MTDDDIYKTEDGLEPFRFNENVARVFPDMLQRSIPGYAASIDAIGALAARYVRPGTNCYDLGCSLGAATLAMRQGIAEPCCRVVAVDSAPAMIERCKEIIAEDDRLNGPETQVDVFEGDIRDIDFTNASMAVLNYTLQFIEPGERDELVMRIYKGLNEGGLLVLSEKVVDESTHMEELLVELHHEYKRRNHYSSLEVARKRAALENVLVPETVAAHRERLQRAGFSRSAVWLRYFNFVSIIAIR
;
A
#
# COMPACT_ATOMS: atom_id res chain seq x y z
N MET A 1 -9.47 5.64 18.30
CA MET A 1 -9.58 5.48 16.83
C MET A 1 -10.95 6.01 16.42
N THR A 2 -11.05 6.84 15.39
CA THR A 2 -12.32 7.43 14.95
C THR A 2 -12.96 6.48 13.95
N ASP A 3 -14.23 6.10 14.16
CA ASP A 3 -14.95 5.16 13.31
C ASP A 3 -15.11 5.71 11.88
N ASP A 4 -14.97 4.84 10.87
CA ASP A 4 -15.28 5.18 9.48
C ASP A 4 -16.80 5.34 9.30
N ASP A 5 -17.22 6.59 9.25
CA ASP A 5 -18.61 7.03 9.11
C ASP A 5 -18.91 7.78 7.78
N ILE A 6 -17.92 7.87 6.89
CA ILE A 6 -17.99 8.67 5.66
C ILE A 6 -19.18 8.29 4.77
N TYR A 7 -19.52 7.01 4.72
CA TYR A 7 -20.59 6.51 3.85
C TYR A 7 -21.92 6.26 4.59
N LYS A 8 -22.07 6.72 5.85
CA LYS A 8 -23.32 6.59 6.62
C LYS A 8 -24.40 7.56 6.16
N THR A 9 -24.02 8.78 5.75
CA THR A 9 -24.97 9.84 5.35
C THR A 9 -25.26 9.85 3.86
N GLU A 10 -26.36 10.49 3.44
CA GLU A 10 -26.83 10.54 2.05
C GLU A 10 -26.20 11.64 1.20
N ASP A 11 -25.26 12.41 1.73
CA ASP A 11 -24.60 13.50 1.01
C ASP A 11 -23.78 12.91 -0.16
N GLY A 12 -24.20 13.31 -1.35
CA GLY A 12 -23.81 12.90 -2.68
C GLY A 12 -22.58 12.00 -2.85
N LEU A 13 -22.71 10.94 -3.63
CA LEU A 13 -21.62 10.04 -4.01
C LEU A 13 -20.57 10.80 -4.84
N GLU A 14 -19.64 11.48 -4.16
CA GLU A 14 -18.45 11.98 -4.83
C GLU A 14 -17.45 10.84 -5.06
N PRO A 15 -16.65 10.90 -6.13
CA PRO A 15 -15.53 9.98 -6.32
C PRO A 15 -14.61 10.00 -5.09
N PHE A 16 -14.08 8.84 -4.72
CA PHE A 16 -13.18 8.71 -3.58
C PHE A 16 -11.96 9.62 -3.74
N ARG A 17 -11.65 10.38 -2.70
CA ARG A 17 -10.46 11.25 -2.63
C ARG A 17 -9.80 11.10 -1.27
N PHE A 18 -8.48 11.07 -1.25
CA PHE A 18 -7.66 11.06 -0.04
C PHE A 18 -7.59 12.46 0.59
N ASN A 19 -8.71 12.94 1.14
CA ASN A 19 -8.85 14.23 1.81
C ASN A 19 -8.79 14.11 3.34
N GLU A 20 -8.92 15.23 4.07
CA GLU A 20 -8.89 15.29 5.53
C GLU A 20 -9.94 14.39 6.19
N ASN A 21 -11.15 14.29 5.64
CA ASN A 21 -12.19 13.43 6.18
C ASN A 21 -11.78 11.96 6.12
N VAL A 22 -11.18 11.55 4.99
CA VAL A 22 -10.66 10.20 4.81
C VAL A 22 -9.45 9.98 5.73
N ALA A 23 -8.50 10.92 5.81
CA ALA A 23 -7.32 10.79 6.67
C ALA A 23 -7.69 10.56 8.14
N ARG A 24 -8.75 11.22 8.63
CA ARG A 24 -9.25 11.09 10.01
C ARG A 24 -9.67 9.66 10.37
N VAL A 25 -10.30 8.94 9.45
CA VAL A 25 -10.88 7.60 9.68
C VAL A 25 -10.09 6.48 8.99
N PHE A 26 -9.02 6.82 8.29
CA PHE A 26 -8.30 5.91 7.39
C PHE A 26 -7.82 4.62 8.08
N PRO A 27 -7.27 4.64 9.30
CA PRO A 27 -6.86 3.40 9.97
C PRO A 27 -8.03 2.43 10.21
N ASP A 28 -9.18 2.93 10.67
CA ASP A 28 -10.39 2.12 10.86
C ASP A 28 -10.93 1.61 9.52
N MET A 29 -10.94 2.50 8.51
CA MET A 29 -11.34 2.18 7.15
C MET A 29 -10.53 1.00 6.56
N LEU A 30 -9.21 0.98 6.73
CA LEU A 30 -8.35 -0.09 6.23
C LEU A 30 -8.59 -1.41 6.96
N GLN A 31 -8.62 -1.39 8.30
CA GLN A 31 -8.87 -2.58 9.10
C GLN A 31 -10.21 -3.25 8.79
N ARG A 32 -11.26 -2.46 8.60
CA ARG A 32 -12.61 -2.95 8.32
C ARG A 32 -12.82 -3.34 6.86
N SER A 33 -11.99 -2.84 5.92
CA SER A 33 -12.19 -3.04 4.48
C SER A 33 -11.19 -3.99 3.83
N ILE A 34 -9.97 -4.11 4.35
CA ILE A 34 -8.90 -4.89 3.73
C ILE A 34 -8.60 -6.12 4.60
N PRO A 35 -9.03 -7.32 4.16
CA PRO A 35 -8.73 -8.55 4.88
C PRO A 35 -7.23 -8.79 4.93
N GLY A 36 -6.70 -9.08 6.13
CA GLY A 36 -5.27 -9.35 6.32
C GLY A 36 -4.36 -8.11 6.33
N TYR A 37 -4.92 -6.89 6.38
CA TYR A 37 -4.13 -5.64 6.38
C TYR A 37 -3.06 -5.62 7.47
N ALA A 38 -3.43 -5.90 8.73
CA ALA A 38 -2.48 -5.92 9.84
C ALA A 38 -1.33 -6.92 9.59
N ALA A 39 -1.66 -8.13 9.12
CA ALA A 39 -0.66 -9.15 8.80
C ALA A 39 0.29 -8.70 7.66
N SER A 40 -0.21 -7.94 6.68
CA SER A 40 0.64 -7.37 5.62
C SER A 40 1.61 -6.33 6.15
N ILE A 41 1.17 -5.47 7.07
CA ILE A 41 2.04 -4.47 7.72
C ILE A 41 3.11 -5.14 8.59
N ASP A 42 2.74 -6.12 9.42
CA ASP A 42 3.69 -6.87 10.24
C ASP A 42 4.77 -7.55 9.39
N ALA A 43 4.35 -8.15 8.27
CA ALA A 43 5.29 -8.80 7.35
C ALA A 43 6.21 -7.80 6.62
N ILE A 44 5.74 -6.59 6.30
CA ILE A 44 6.60 -5.52 5.75
C ILE A 44 7.73 -5.21 6.71
N GLY A 45 7.44 -5.09 8.02
CA GLY A 45 8.47 -4.91 9.05
C GLY A 45 9.47 -6.07 9.12
N ALA A 46 8.97 -7.32 9.12
CA ALA A 46 9.81 -8.50 9.12
C ALA A 46 10.69 -8.63 7.85
N LEU A 47 10.16 -8.21 6.69
CA LEU A 47 10.92 -8.16 5.44
C LEU A 47 11.99 -7.06 5.48
N ALA A 48 11.71 -5.91 6.07
CA ALA A 48 12.68 -4.84 6.27
C ALA A 48 13.86 -5.33 7.13
N ALA A 49 13.58 -6.00 8.25
CA ALA A 49 14.60 -6.61 9.10
C ALA A 49 15.53 -7.58 8.37
N ARG A 50 15.05 -8.22 7.30
CA ARG A 50 15.80 -9.24 6.57
C ARG A 50 16.53 -8.72 5.33
N TYR A 51 15.93 -7.78 4.62
CA TYR A 51 16.39 -7.36 3.28
C TYR A 51 17.13 -6.04 3.26
N VAL A 52 16.88 -5.15 4.24
CA VAL A 52 17.57 -3.86 4.31
C VAL A 52 19.07 -4.08 4.56
N ARG A 53 19.89 -3.27 3.90
CA ARG A 53 21.36 -3.31 4.00
C ARG A 53 21.88 -1.97 4.50
N PRO A 54 23.04 -1.96 5.19
CA PRO A 54 23.63 -0.72 5.72
C PRO A 54 23.78 0.36 4.65
N GLY A 55 23.41 1.59 4.99
CA GLY A 55 23.58 2.76 4.12
C GLY A 55 22.67 2.80 2.89
N THR A 56 21.56 2.07 2.90
CA THR A 56 20.61 2.02 1.77
C THR A 56 19.29 2.72 2.09
N ASN A 57 18.51 2.93 1.02
CA ASN A 57 17.18 3.50 1.09
C ASN A 57 16.09 2.43 1.10
N CYS A 58 14.99 2.70 1.80
CA CYS A 58 13.73 1.99 1.68
C CYS A 58 12.67 2.98 1.19
N TYR A 59 11.80 2.57 0.28
CA TYR A 59 10.77 3.42 -0.29
C TYR A 59 9.39 2.92 0.09
N ASP A 60 8.55 3.80 0.66
CA ASP A 60 7.12 3.60 0.87
C ASP A 60 6.36 4.47 -0.12
N LEU A 61 5.84 3.85 -1.17
CA LEU A 61 5.26 4.50 -2.33
C LEU A 61 3.73 4.50 -2.25
N GLY A 62 3.15 5.65 -1.97
CA GLY A 62 1.77 5.82 -1.52
C GLY A 62 1.66 5.53 -0.03
N CYS A 63 2.47 6.24 0.76
CA CYS A 63 2.65 5.95 2.19
C CYS A 63 1.41 6.24 3.03
N SER A 64 0.46 7.03 2.53
CA SER A 64 -0.72 7.48 3.27
C SER A 64 -0.36 8.02 4.66
N LEU A 65 -0.84 7.39 5.72
CA LEU A 65 -0.54 7.77 7.11
C LEU A 65 0.75 7.15 7.67
N GLY A 66 1.55 6.45 6.85
CA GLY A 66 2.86 5.92 7.22
C GLY A 66 2.84 4.56 7.94
N ALA A 67 1.80 3.75 7.81
CA ALA A 67 1.76 2.45 8.48
C ALA A 67 2.90 1.51 8.02
N ALA A 68 3.15 1.40 6.71
CA ALA A 68 4.25 0.61 6.18
C ALA A 68 5.61 1.28 6.47
N THR A 69 5.66 2.61 6.43
CA THR A 69 6.84 3.41 6.84
C THR A 69 7.28 3.06 8.25
N LEU A 70 6.37 3.09 9.22
CA LEU A 70 6.66 2.76 10.62
C LEU A 70 7.07 1.29 10.79
N ALA A 71 6.38 0.37 10.09
CA ALA A 71 6.73 -1.04 10.14
C ALA A 71 8.14 -1.30 9.60
N MET A 72 8.52 -0.67 8.48
CA MET A 72 9.89 -0.74 7.96
C MET A 72 10.89 -0.15 8.94
N ARG A 73 10.61 1.05 9.47
CA ARG A 73 11.47 1.74 10.44
C ARG A 73 11.79 0.87 11.65
N GLN A 74 10.76 0.25 12.24
CA GLN A 74 10.89 -0.64 13.39
C GLN A 74 11.64 -1.93 13.06
N GLY A 75 11.54 -2.40 11.82
CA GLY A 75 12.24 -3.59 11.35
C GLY A 75 13.72 -3.35 11.01
N ILE A 76 14.11 -2.12 10.68
CA ILE A 76 15.48 -1.80 10.25
C ILE A 76 16.40 -1.73 11.47
N ALA A 77 17.34 -2.68 11.56
CA ALA A 77 18.42 -2.66 12.55
C ALA A 77 19.75 -2.16 11.96
N GLU A 78 19.82 -1.96 10.65
CA GLU A 78 21.05 -1.62 9.93
C GLU A 78 21.35 -0.12 10.02
N PRO A 79 22.64 0.26 10.22
CA PRO A 79 23.01 1.66 10.39
C PRO A 79 22.93 2.46 9.07
N CYS A 80 22.77 3.76 9.21
CA CYS A 80 22.78 4.73 8.11
C CYS A 80 21.72 4.48 7.03
N CYS A 81 20.63 3.79 7.36
CA CYS A 81 19.50 3.60 6.48
C CYS A 81 18.49 4.74 6.64
N ARG A 82 17.66 4.92 5.63
CA ARG A 82 16.51 5.82 5.71
C ARG A 82 15.30 5.26 5.00
N VAL A 83 14.11 5.65 5.45
CA VAL A 83 12.85 5.40 4.78
C VAL A 83 12.40 6.66 4.07
N VAL A 84 12.16 6.56 2.77
CA VAL A 84 11.61 7.62 1.93
C VAL A 84 10.13 7.33 1.72
N ALA A 85 9.27 8.09 2.36
CA ALA A 85 7.81 7.94 2.34
C ALA A 85 7.20 9.02 1.43
N VAL A 86 6.45 8.59 0.41
CA VAL A 86 5.90 9.49 -0.61
C VAL A 86 4.41 9.26 -0.77
N ASP A 87 3.63 10.34 -0.80
CA ASP A 87 2.21 10.32 -1.15
C ASP A 87 1.84 11.63 -1.87
N SER A 88 0.90 11.55 -2.80
CA SER A 88 0.44 12.73 -3.54
C SER A 88 -0.69 13.50 -2.85
N ALA A 89 -1.26 12.96 -1.76
CA ALA A 89 -2.37 13.57 -1.04
C ALA A 89 -1.87 14.43 0.12
N PRO A 90 -2.02 15.78 0.09
CA PRO A 90 -1.52 16.67 1.12
C PRO A 90 -2.03 16.31 2.53
N ALA A 91 -3.32 15.98 2.66
CA ALA A 91 -3.93 15.62 3.94
C ALA A 91 -3.32 14.34 4.55
N MET A 92 -2.92 13.38 3.70
CA MET A 92 -2.24 12.17 4.16
C MET A 92 -0.82 12.48 4.62
N ILE A 93 -0.08 13.29 3.86
CA ILE A 93 1.29 13.69 4.17
C ILE A 93 1.37 14.50 5.47
N GLU A 94 0.47 15.47 5.67
CA GLU A 94 0.43 16.25 6.90
C GLU A 94 0.25 15.33 8.12
N ARG A 95 -0.72 14.42 8.04
CA ARG A 95 -0.98 13.49 9.13
C ARG A 95 0.16 12.47 9.30
N CYS A 96 0.78 12.00 8.22
CA CYS A 96 1.96 11.12 8.28
C CYS A 96 3.11 11.79 9.03
N LYS A 97 3.41 13.05 8.71
CA LYS A 97 4.46 13.82 9.43
C LYS A 97 4.19 13.94 10.92
N GLU A 98 2.95 14.17 11.33
CA GLU A 98 2.57 14.20 12.75
C GLU A 98 2.81 12.85 13.43
N ILE A 99 2.43 11.75 12.78
CA ILE A 99 2.60 10.39 13.30
C ILE A 99 4.08 10.04 13.43
N ILE A 100 4.90 10.36 12.42
CA ILE A 100 6.36 10.14 12.49
C ILE A 100 7.00 10.99 13.58
N ALA A 101 6.62 12.26 13.72
CA ALA A 101 7.13 13.13 14.80
C ALA A 101 6.73 12.62 16.20
N GLU A 102 5.55 12.01 16.34
CA GLU A 102 5.13 11.36 17.59
C GLU A 102 5.99 10.13 17.88
N ASP A 103 6.22 9.29 16.87
CA ASP A 103 7.09 8.11 16.99
C ASP A 103 8.53 8.50 17.36
N ASP A 104 9.09 9.59 16.77
CA ASP A 104 10.40 10.15 17.13
C ASP A 104 10.49 10.56 18.60
N ARG A 105 9.41 11.14 19.15
CA ARG A 105 9.36 11.54 20.56
C ARG A 105 9.29 10.34 21.50
N LEU A 106 8.60 9.28 21.13
CA LEU A 106 8.36 8.10 21.96
C LEU A 106 9.50 7.10 21.90
N ASN A 107 10.03 6.82 20.71
CA ASN A 107 10.96 5.73 20.44
C ASN A 107 12.37 6.22 20.06
N GLY A 108 12.53 7.52 19.79
CA GLY A 108 13.76 8.09 19.27
C GLY A 108 13.93 7.89 17.75
N PRO A 109 14.76 8.72 17.09
CA PRO A 109 14.96 8.70 15.64
C PRO A 109 16.03 7.66 15.24
N GLU A 110 15.84 6.36 15.51
CA GLU A 110 16.82 5.33 15.21
C GLU A 110 17.09 5.18 13.69
N THR A 111 16.02 5.24 12.89
CA THR A 111 16.11 5.26 11.43
C THR A 111 15.45 6.52 10.90
N GLN A 112 16.17 7.29 10.10
CA GLN A 112 15.65 8.51 9.49
C GLN A 112 14.46 8.20 8.59
N VAL A 113 13.41 9.02 8.70
CA VAL A 113 12.24 8.97 7.80
C VAL A 113 12.09 10.33 7.13
N ASP A 114 12.12 10.33 5.80
CA ASP A 114 11.89 11.50 4.96
C ASP A 114 10.50 11.40 4.34
N VAL A 115 9.59 12.31 4.71
CA VAL A 115 8.19 12.32 4.23
C VAL A 115 8.02 13.43 3.19
N PHE A 116 7.68 13.06 1.96
CA PHE A 116 7.52 13.95 0.82
C PHE A 116 6.10 13.93 0.27
N GLU A 117 5.55 15.11 -0.03
CA GLU A 117 4.39 15.25 -0.89
C GLU A 117 4.87 15.20 -2.35
N GLY A 118 4.33 14.27 -3.13
CA GLY A 118 4.72 14.13 -4.54
C GLY A 118 4.12 12.91 -5.22
N ASP A 119 4.23 12.90 -6.53
CA ASP A 119 3.84 11.75 -7.34
C ASP A 119 4.96 10.70 -7.35
N ILE A 120 4.61 9.46 -7.03
CA ILE A 120 5.57 8.34 -7.03
C ILE A 120 6.18 8.08 -8.42
N ARG A 121 5.53 8.55 -9.49
CA ARG A 121 6.03 8.48 -10.85
C ARG A 121 7.19 9.43 -11.13
N ASP A 122 7.38 10.47 -10.31
CA ASP A 122 8.44 11.46 -10.45
C ASP A 122 9.64 11.21 -9.54
N ILE A 123 9.58 10.16 -8.69
CA ILE A 123 10.65 9.86 -7.73
C ILE A 123 11.83 9.18 -8.43
N ASP A 124 13.04 9.63 -8.12
CA ASP A 124 14.28 8.96 -8.49
C ASP A 124 14.62 7.86 -7.48
N PHE A 125 14.43 6.62 -7.90
CA PHE A 125 14.76 5.45 -7.07
C PHE A 125 16.27 5.16 -7.17
N THR A 126 16.98 5.25 -6.07
CA THR A 126 18.43 4.98 -6.02
C THR A 126 18.82 4.27 -4.76
N ASN A 127 19.83 3.40 -4.87
CA ASN A 127 20.42 2.69 -3.74
C ASN A 127 19.38 2.04 -2.82
N ALA A 128 18.36 1.41 -3.39
CA ALA A 128 17.26 0.85 -2.63
C ALA A 128 17.52 -0.62 -2.25
N SER A 129 17.34 -0.95 -0.97
CA SER A 129 17.24 -2.36 -0.53
C SER A 129 15.79 -2.85 -0.59
N MET A 130 14.82 -1.97 -0.39
CA MET A 130 13.41 -2.33 -0.34
C MET A 130 12.54 -1.21 -0.91
N ALA A 131 11.51 -1.60 -1.65
CA ALA A 131 10.41 -0.74 -2.06
C ALA A 131 9.07 -1.39 -1.74
N VAL A 132 8.10 -0.59 -1.34
CA VAL A 132 6.75 -1.05 -0.98
C VAL A 132 5.74 -0.25 -1.77
N LEU A 133 4.83 -0.95 -2.46
CA LEU A 133 3.59 -0.47 -3.03
C LEU A 133 2.46 -1.20 -2.29
N ASN A 134 1.94 -0.60 -1.22
CA ASN A 134 0.93 -1.28 -0.38
C ASN A 134 -0.46 -0.75 -0.68
N TYR A 135 -1.14 -1.38 -1.61
CA TYR A 135 -2.45 -0.97 -2.16
C TYR A 135 -2.40 0.38 -2.89
N THR A 136 -1.32 0.62 -3.62
CA THR A 136 -1.04 1.90 -4.30
C THR A 136 -1.13 1.80 -5.82
N LEU A 137 -0.53 0.77 -6.43
CA LEU A 137 -0.42 0.66 -7.90
C LEU A 137 -1.80 0.64 -8.58
N GLN A 138 -2.82 0.15 -7.91
CA GLN A 138 -4.21 0.11 -8.38
C GLN A 138 -4.82 1.50 -8.65
N PHE A 139 -4.22 2.58 -8.12
CA PHE A 139 -4.62 3.98 -8.35
C PHE A 139 -3.81 4.67 -9.46
N ILE A 140 -2.79 4.02 -9.98
CA ILE A 140 -2.02 4.50 -11.13
C ILE A 140 -2.70 4.03 -12.41
N GLU A 141 -2.71 4.89 -13.43
CA GLU A 141 -3.24 4.54 -14.75
C GLU A 141 -2.57 3.26 -15.29
N PRO A 142 -3.34 2.28 -15.81
CA PRO A 142 -2.78 1.00 -16.24
C PRO A 142 -1.62 1.11 -17.22
N GLY A 143 -1.66 2.11 -18.13
CA GLY A 143 -0.59 2.36 -19.12
C GLY A 143 0.73 2.85 -18.53
N GLU A 144 0.75 3.35 -17.30
CA GLU A 144 1.94 3.91 -16.63
C GLU A 144 2.57 2.93 -15.62
N ARG A 145 1.86 1.86 -15.26
CA ARG A 145 2.29 0.91 -14.22
C ARG A 145 3.57 0.15 -14.58
N ASP A 146 3.72 -0.22 -15.84
CA ASP A 146 4.89 -0.97 -16.32
C ASP A 146 6.17 -0.13 -16.20
N GLU A 147 6.11 1.15 -16.57
CA GLU A 147 7.23 2.06 -16.46
C GLU A 147 7.60 2.31 -14.98
N LEU A 148 6.62 2.54 -14.12
CA LEU A 148 6.88 2.74 -12.69
C LEU A 148 7.58 1.52 -12.07
N VAL A 149 7.08 0.31 -12.32
CA VAL A 149 7.67 -0.92 -11.78
C VAL A 149 9.08 -1.17 -12.33
N MET A 150 9.31 -0.84 -13.62
CA MET A 150 10.65 -0.91 -14.23
C MET A 150 11.63 0.09 -13.57
N ARG A 151 11.20 1.31 -13.27
CA ARG A 151 12.03 2.31 -12.57
C ARG A 151 12.37 1.86 -11.16
N ILE A 152 11.39 1.32 -10.42
CA ILE A 152 11.63 0.73 -9.09
C ILE A 152 12.68 -0.39 -9.20
N TYR A 153 12.54 -1.31 -10.17
CA TYR A 153 13.51 -2.37 -10.39
C TYR A 153 14.92 -1.83 -10.62
N LYS A 154 15.07 -0.79 -11.44
CA LYS A 154 16.39 -0.17 -11.72
C LYS A 154 17.00 0.47 -10.47
N GLY A 155 16.19 1.05 -9.60
CA GLY A 155 16.63 1.69 -8.35
C GLY A 155 16.95 0.74 -7.21
N LEU A 156 16.39 -0.48 -7.22
CA LEU A 156 16.75 -1.52 -6.26
C LEU A 156 18.20 -1.98 -6.47
N ASN A 157 18.88 -2.28 -5.40
CA ASN A 157 20.20 -2.95 -5.44
C ASN A 157 20.02 -4.44 -5.78
N GLU A 158 21.07 -5.12 -6.20
CA GLU A 158 21.04 -6.57 -6.39
C GLU A 158 20.61 -7.29 -5.10
N GLY A 159 19.65 -8.20 -5.20
CA GLY A 159 19.03 -8.85 -4.05
C GLY A 159 18.02 -7.98 -3.29
N GLY A 160 17.75 -6.76 -3.77
CA GLY A 160 16.72 -5.88 -3.21
C GLY A 160 15.31 -6.40 -3.45
N LEU A 161 14.38 -5.97 -2.62
CA LEU A 161 13.02 -6.48 -2.53
C LEU A 161 11.97 -5.43 -2.94
N LEU A 162 11.03 -5.82 -3.78
CA LEU A 162 9.74 -5.12 -3.96
C LEU A 162 8.63 -5.89 -3.24
N VAL A 163 7.85 -5.21 -2.44
CA VAL A 163 6.56 -5.68 -1.91
C VAL A 163 5.44 -4.97 -2.67
N LEU A 164 4.58 -5.74 -3.32
CA LEU A 164 3.43 -5.25 -4.07
C LEU A 164 2.16 -5.87 -3.51
N SER A 165 1.35 -5.09 -2.81
CA SER A 165 0.05 -5.51 -2.29
C SER A 165 -1.06 -4.82 -3.07
N GLU A 166 -2.04 -5.59 -3.57
CA GLU A 166 -3.09 -5.08 -4.44
C GLU A 166 -4.43 -5.81 -4.22
N LYS A 167 -5.51 -5.10 -4.48
CA LYS A 167 -6.78 -5.74 -4.79
C LYS A 167 -6.70 -6.27 -6.22
N VAL A 168 -7.13 -7.52 -6.43
CA VAL A 168 -7.05 -8.18 -7.74
C VAL A 168 -8.42 -8.64 -8.19
N VAL A 169 -8.54 -8.91 -9.49
CA VAL A 169 -9.67 -9.59 -10.11
C VAL A 169 -9.27 -11.01 -10.50
N ASP A 170 -10.25 -11.91 -10.55
CA ASP A 170 -10.03 -13.28 -11.01
C ASP A 170 -10.41 -13.39 -12.51
N GLU A 171 -9.70 -14.23 -13.24
CA GLU A 171 -9.96 -14.46 -14.67
C GLU A 171 -11.29 -15.22 -14.90
N SER A 172 -11.71 -16.01 -13.93
CA SER A 172 -12.99 -16.71 -13.96
C SER A 172 -14.09 -15.82 -13.39
N THR A 173 -15.08 -15.44 -14.19
CA THR A 173 -16.23 -14.62 -13.76
C THR A 173 -16.92 -15.20 -12.53
N HIS A 174 -17.10 -16.52 -12.48
CA HIS A 174 -17.73 -17.17 -11.33
C HIS A 174 -16.89 -17.06 -10.04
N MET A 175 -15.56 -17.20 -10.15
CA MET A 175 -14.68 -17.03 -8.99
C MET A 175 -14.61 -15.55 -8.56
N GLU A 176 -14.58 -14.62 -9.51
CA GLU A 176 -14.62 -13.19 -9.20
C GLU A 176 -15.89 -12.81 -8.43
N GLU A 177 -17.07 -13.26 -8.89
CA GLU A 177 -18.34 -13.04 -8.20
C GLU A 177 -18.30 -13.57 -6.75
N LEU A 178 -17.82 -14.80 -6.55
CA LEU A 178 -17.67 -15.40 -5.22
C LEU A 178 -16.71 -14.59 -4.32
N LEU A 179 -15.55 -14.21 -4.84
CA LEU A 179 -14.56 -13.46 -4.06
C LEU A 179 -15.07 -12.06 -3.69
N VAL A 180 -15.80 -11.41 -4.57
CA VAL A 180 -16.46 -10.11 -4.30
C VAL A 180 -17.53 -10.27 -3.22
N GLU A 181 -18.35 -11.33 -3.28
CA GLU A 181 -19.37 -11.58 -2.28
C GLU A 181 -18.76 -11.84 -0.89
N LEU A 182 -17.73 -12.69 -0.82
CA LEU A 182 -16.99 -12.96 0.43
C LEU A 182 -16.35 -11.68 1.01
N HIS A 183 -15.81 -10.81 0.15
CA HIS A 183 -15.28 -9.51 0.59
C HIS A 183 -16.39 -8.58 1.12
N HIS A 184 -17.57 -8.55 0.47
CA HIS A 184 -18.71 -7.80 0.98
C HIS A 184 -19.19 -8.33 2.33
N GLU A 185 -19.21 -9.67 2.50
CA GLU A 185 -19.53 -10.28 3.77
C GLU A 185 -18.51 -9.93 4.86
N TYR A 186 -17.23 -9.95 4.53
CA TYR A 186 -16.16 -9.50 5.44
C TYR A 186 -16.40 -8.07 5.93
N LYS A 187 -16.73 -7.12 5.05
CA LYS A 187 -17.06 -5.75 5.44
C LYS A 187 -18.28 -5.69 6.36
N ARG A 188 -19.34 -6.45 6.06
CA ARG A 188 -20.54 -6.51 6.91
C ARG A 188 -20.22 -7.05 8.30
N ARG A 189 -19.39 -8.09 8.40
CA ARG A 189 -18.90 -8.62 9.69
C ARG A 189 -18.06 -7.62 10.48
N ASN A 190 -17.40 -6.70 9.77
CA ASN A 190 -16.67 -5.57 10.35
C ASN A 190 -17.52 -4.30 10.49
N HIS A 191 -18.83 -4.48 10.71
CA HIS A 191 -19.78 -3.42 11.07
C HIS A 191 -20.09 -2.38 9.99
N TYR A 192 -19.86 -2.67 8.70
CA TYR A 192 -20.45 -1.90 7.62
C TYR A 192 -21.86 -2.39 7.29
N SER A 193 -22.79 -1.47 7.12
CA SER A 193 -24.10 -1.79 6.54
C SER A 193 -23.98 -2.13 5.04
N SER A 194 -24.98 -2.81 4.49
CA SER A 194 -25.02 -3.09 3.04
C SER A 194 -25.02 -1.82 2.20
N LEU A 195 -25.61 -0.74 2.71
CA LEU A 195 -25.65 0.56 2.03
C LEU A 195 -24.27 1.21 1.98
N GLU A 196 -23.53 1.21 3.10
CA GLU A 196 -22.14 1.72 3.15
C GLU A 196 -21.22 0.92 2.22
N VAL A 197 -21.37 -0.41 2.16
CA VAL A 197 -20.59 -1.26 1.23
C VAL A 197 -20.89 -0.89 -0.22
N ALA A 198 -22.17 -0.67 -0.58
CA ALA A 198 -22.57 -0.28 -1.94
C ALA A 198 -22.03 1.11 -2.31
N ARG A 199 -22.18 2.10 -1.41
CA ARG A 199 -21.70 3.49 -1.61
C ARG A 199 -20.18 3.54 -1.77
N LYS A 200 -19.44 2.86 -0.91
CA LYS A 200 -17.97 2.79 -0.99
C LYS A 200 -17.50 2.13 -2.28
N ARG A 201 -18.22 1.10 -2.76
CA ARG A 201 -17.95 0.49 -4.06
C ARG A 201 -18.14 1.48 -5.20
N ALA A 202 -19.26 2.20 -5.21
CA ALA A 202 -19.54 3.19 -6.23
C ALA A 202 -18.55 4.36 -6.22
N ALA A 203 -18.13 4.85 -5.05
CA ALA A 203 -17.13 5.90 -4.91
C ALA A 203 -15.74 5.49 -5.43
N LEU A 204 -15.38 4.20 -5.34
CA LEU A 204 -14.10 3.65 -5.84
C LEU A 204 -14.17 3.22 -7.31
N GLU A 205 -15.35 3.21 -7.91
CA GLU A 205 -15.50 2.88 -9.33
C GLU A 205 -14.72 3.89 -10.18
N ASN A 206 -13.92 3.39 -11.13
CA ASN A 206 -13.00 4.17 -11.98
C ASN A 206 -11.86 4.92 -11.24
N VAL A 207 -11.79 4.86 -9.91
CA VAL A 207 -10.68 5.40 -9.13
C VAL A 207 -9.67 4.30 -8.81
N LEU A 208 -10.14 3.13 -8.44
CA LEU A 208 -9.35 1.94 -8.18
C LEU A 208 -9.56 0.94 -9.32
N VAL A 209 -8.52 0.67 -10.10
CA VAL A 209 -8.55 -0.25 -11.25
C VAL A 209 -7.73 -1.50 -10.94
N PRO A 210 -8.37 -2.61 -10.49
CA PRO A 210 -7.66 -3.83 -10.15
C PRO A 210 -7.29 -4.60 -11.43
N GLU A 211 -6.19 -5.38 -11.33
CA GLU A 211 -5.72 -6.28 -12.40
C GLU A 211 -5.62 -7.71 -11.86
N THR A 212 -5.37 -8.67 -12.73
CA THR A 212 -5.19 -10.08 -12.32
C THR A 212 -3.80 -10.31 -11.70
N VAL A 213 -3.67 -11.38 -10.92
CA VAL A 213 -2.36 -11.82 -10.42
C VAL A 213 -1.40 -12.14 -11.57
N ALA A 214 -1.91 -12.67 -12.67
CA ALA A 214 -1.14 -12.95 -13.88
C ALA A 214 -0.56 -11.66 -14.46
N ALA A 215 -1.36 -10.62 -14.63
CA ALA A 215 -0.90 -9.31 -15.13
C ALA A 215 0.21 -8.71 -14.25
N HIS A 216 0.06 -8.78 -12.91
CA HIS A 216 1.12 -8.32 -12.00
C HIS A 216 2.41 -9.15 -12.14
N ARG A 217 2.33 -10.47 -12.25
CA ARG A 217 3.51 -11.33 -12.43
C ARG A 217 4.21 -11.06 -13.75
N GLU A 218 3.48 -10.91 -14.84
CA GLU A 218 4.04 -10.56 -16.15
C GLU A 218 4.71 -9.19 -16.13
N ARG A 219 4.12 -8.20 -15.46
CA ARG A 219 4.71 -6.88 -15.26
C ARG A 219 6.04 -6.97 -14.52
N LEU A 220 6.08 -7.70 -13.42
CA LEU A 220 7.31 -7.94 -12.65
C LEU A 220 8.38 -8.62 -13.50
N GLN A 221 8.02 -9.63 -14.29
CA GLN A 221 8.94 -10.30 -15.19
C GLN A 221 9.46 -9.36 -16.30
N ARG A 222 8.59 -8.56 -16.92
CA ARG A 222 9.00 -7.56 -17.93
C ARG A 222 9.93 -6.51 -17.34
N ALA A 223 9.73 -6.11 -16.09
CA ALA A 223 10.61 -5.17 -15.40
C ALA A 223 12.00 -5.75 -15.08
N GLY A 224 12.16 -7.08 -15.08
CA GLY A 224 13.43 -7.77 -14.83
C GLY A 224 13.50 -8.60 -13.54
N PHE A 225 12.45 -8.60 -12.72
CA PHE A 225 12.42 -9.46 -11.51
C PHE A 225 12.45 -10.93 -11.89
N SER A 226 13.49 -11.63 -11.47
CA SER A 226 13.68 -13.05 -11.77
C SER A 226 12.89 -13.99 -10.87
N ARG A 227 12.51 -13.51 -9.69
CA ARG A 227 11.82 -14.29 -8.66
C ARG A 227 10.69 -13.47 -8.08
N SER A 228 9.46 -14.01 -8.11
CA SER A 228 8.31 -13.43 -7.44
C SER A 228 7.42 -14.52 -6.86
N ALA A 229 6.75 -14.22 -5.75
CA ALA A 229 5.82 -15.12 -5.10
C ALA A 229 4.64 -14.35 -4.50
N VAL A 230 3.43 -14.87 -4.65
CA VAL A 230 2.32 -14.47 -3.80
C VAL A 230 2.53 -15.12 -2.45
N TRP A 231 2.74 -14.32 -1.42
CA TRP A 231 2.98 -14.81 -0.06
C TRP A 231 1.76 -14.63 0.86
N LEU A 232 0.86 -13.69 0.51
CA LEU A 232 -0.42 -13.50 1.18
C LEU A 232 -1.53 -13.40 0.13
N ARG A 233 -2.60 -14.15 0.32
CA ARG A 233 -3.86 -13.98 -0.42
C ARG A 233 -5.02 -14.13 0.56
N TYR A 234 -5.91 -13.12 0.56
CA TYR A 234 -7.14 -13.15 1.33
C TYR A 234 -8.27 -12.64 0.44
N PHE A 235 -9.13 -13.54 -0.05
CA PHE A 235 -10.13 -13.28 -1.09
C PHE A 235 -9.48 -12.67 -2.36
N ASN A 236 -9.89 -11.47 -2.73
CA ASN A 236 -9.36 -10.68 -3.85
C ASN A 236 -8.31 -9.64 -3.41
N PHE A 237 -7.62 -9.86 -2.30
CA PHE A 237 -6.46 -9.08 -1.86
C PHE A 237 -5.23 -9.99 -1.85
N VAL A 238 -4.17 -9.52 -2.48
CA VAL A 238 -2.90 -10.25 -2.56
C VAL A 238 -1.74 -9.38 -2.15
N SER A 239 -0.67 -10.00 -1.65
CA SER A 239 0.64 -9.38 -1.55
C SER A 239 1.67 -10.27 -2.23
N ILE A 240 2.46 -9.66 -3.09
CA ILE A 240 3.51 -10.28 -3.89
C ILE A 240 4.84 -9.73 -3.43
N ILE A 241 5.82 -10.59 -3.25
CA ILE A 241 7.23 -10.22 -3.11
C ILE A 241 7.95 -10.52 -4.41
N ALA A 242 8.87 -9.62 -4.81
CA ALA A 242 9.71 -9.81 -5.98
C ALA A 242 11.15 -9.38 -5.67
N ILE A 243 12.13 -10.17 -6.07
CA ILE A 243 13.56 -9.97 -5.79
C ILE A 243 14.28 -9.63 -7.10
N ARG A 244 15.05 -8.55 -7.05
CA ARG A 244 15.98 -8.16 -8.12
C ARG A 244 17.15 -9.11 -8.24
#